data_9bc535224e7e926190fdf8bbd246b217
#
_entry.id   9bc535224e7e926190fdf8bbd246b217
#
_cell.length_a   1.000
_cell.length_b   1.000
_cell.length_c   1.000
_cell.angle_alpha   90.00
_cell.angle_beta   90.00
_cell.angle_gamma   90.00
#
_symmetry.space_group_name_H-M   'P 1'
#
loop_
_entity.id
_entity.type
_entity.pdbx_description
1 polymer ?
#
loop_
_entity_poly.entity_id
_entity_poly.type
_entity_poly.pdbx_seq_one_letter_code
_entity_poly.pdbx_strand_id
1 'polypeptide(L)'
;MKISKEFWIILGFAFLHAAVALGCRLAGLADDMILTLLTMLLVIILCLRSAVSGAFMAASVVAVNVLGVLLGWVTSRLFGLVFASPLLIYPLSTFVSTLIIGWASLWAARRHARTHAAEAGLTANSLKWLLAGFVVIL
;
A
#
# COMPACT_ATOMS: atom_id res chain seq x y z
N MET A 1 -21.00 3.60 15.39
CA MET A 1 -20.33 3.33 14.08
C MET A 1 -19.28 2.23 14.31
N LYS A 2 -19.49 0.99 13.82
CA LYS A 2 -18.51 -0.09 13.98
C LYS A 2 -17.33 0.21 13.06
N ILE A 3 -16.20 0.60 13.63
CA ILE A 3 -14.94 0.79 12.87
C ILE A 3 -14.57 -0.56 12.26
N SER A 4 -14.39 -0.61 10.94
CA SER A 4 -14.12 -1.86 10.23
C SER A 4 -12.72 -2.39 10.59
N LYS A 5 -12.54 -3.71 10.57
CA LYS A 5 -11.22 -4.32 10.83
C LYS A 5 -10.17 -3.85 9.83
N GLU A 6 -10.58 -3.53 8.61
CA GLU A 6 -9.71 -3.00 7.56
C GLU A 6 -9.15 -1.62 7.90
N PHE A 7 -9.91 -0.78 8.62
CA PHE A 7 -9.42 0.50 9.12
C PHE A 7 -8.18 0.32 10.00
N TRP A 8 -8.24 -0.62 10.95
CA TRP A 8 -7.11 -0.88 11.84
C TRP A 8 -5.90 -1.48 11.11
N ILE A 9 -6.13 -2.28 10.07
CA ILE A 9 -5.06 -2.80 9.22
C ILE A 9 -4.36 -1.65 8.50
N ILE A 10 -5.10 -0.78 7.83
CA ILE A 10 -4.55 0.37 7.09
C ILE A 10 -3.79 1.29 8.05
N LEU A 11 -4.39 1.60 9.19
CA LEU A 11 -3.77 2.48 10.19
C LEU A 11 -2.49 1.87 10.77
N GLY A 12 -2.51 0.58 11.11
CA GLY A 12 -1.33 -0.15 11.59
C GLY A 12 -0.19 -0.15 10.58
N PHE A 13 -0.49 -0.39 9.30
CA PHE A 13 0.50 -0.30 8.23
C PHE A 13 1.03 1.12 8.03
N ALA A 14 0.18 2.15 8.15
CA ALA A 14 0.62 3.54 8.04
C ALA A 14 1.61 3.92 9.14
N PHE A 15 1.36 3.50 10.39
CA PHE A 15 2.31 3.66 11.48
C PHE A 15 3.60 2.87 11.26
N LEU A 16 3.49 1.62 10.79
CA LEU A 16 4.66 0.79 10.50
C LEU A 16 5.54 1.43 9.40
N HIS A 17 4.94 1.92 8.33
CA HIS A 17 5.65 2.63 7.27
C HIS A 17 6.38 3.87 7.80
N ALA A 18 5.69 4.69 8.62
CA ALA A 18 6.30 5.88 9.22
C ALA A 18 7.47 5.52 10.15
N ALA A 19 7.32 4.47 10.95
CA ALA A 19 8.37 3.99 11.85
C ALA A 19 9.60 3.47 11.07
N VAL A 20 9.37 2.70 9.99
CA VAL A 20 10.44 2.19 9.12
C VAL A 20 11.14 3.35 8.41
N ALA A 21 10.40 4.29 7.84
CA ALA A 21 10.97 5.46 7.18
C ALA A 21 11.85 6.29 8.13
N LEU A 22 11.38 6.49 9.37
CA LEU A 22 12.16 7.18 10.41
C LEU A 22 13.41 6.39 10.80
N GLY A 23 13.27 5.09 11.05
CA GLY A 23 14.36 4.22 11.45
C GLY A 23 15.47 4.12 10.39
N CYS A 24 15.09 3.93 9.12
CA CYS A 24 16.04 3.90 8.01
C CYS A 24 16.77 5.24 7.84
N ARG A 25 16.07 6.35 7.99
CA ARG A 25 16.66 7.69 7.94
C ARG A 25 17.68 7.89 9.07
N LEU A 26 17.37 7.51 10.28
CA LEU A 26 18.28 7.62 11.43
C LEU A 26 19.50 6.71 11.25
N ALA A 27 19.33 5.55 10.62
CA ALA A 27 20.41 4.61 10.33
C ALA A 27 21.21 4.93 9.05
N GLY A 28 20.81 5.96 8.27
CA GLY A 28 21.44 6.28 6.97
C GLY A 28 21.21 5.21 5.90
N LEU A 29 20.15 4.42 6.00
CA LEU A 29 19.80 3.35 5.08
C LEU A 29 18.75 3.82 4.07
N ALA A 30 18.80 3.25 2.85
CA ALA A 30 17.74 3.41 1.87
C ALA A 30 16.51 2.61 2.31
N ASP A 31 15.34 3.25 2.32
CA ASP A 31 14.08 2.68 2.80
C ASP A 31 13.12 2.24 1.69
N ASP A 32 13.40 2.63 0.45
CA ASP A 32 12.51 2.44 -0.71
C ASP A 32 12.06 0.99 -0.88
N MET A 33 12.99 0.04 -0.79
CA MET A 33 12.71 -1.38 -0.99
C MET A 33 11.80 -1.95 0.12
N ILE A 34 12.07 -1.58 1.37
CA ILE A 34 11.30 -2.05 2.53
C ILE A 34 9.88 -1.45 2.49
N LEU A 35 9.75 -0.17 2.19
CA LEU A 35 8.47 0.51 2.09
C LEU A 35 7.63 -0.04 0.93
N THR A 36 8.27 -0.34 -0.21
CA THR A 36 7.63 -1.00 -1.35
C THR A 36 7.05 -2.36 -0.96
N LEU A 37 7.84 -3.22 -0.30
CA LEU A 37 7.38 -4.54 0.16
C LEU A 37 6.22 -4.44 1.16
N LEU A 38 6.28 -3.50 2.09
CA LEU A 38 5.20 -3.26 3.05
C LEU A 38 3.92 -2.78 2.36
N THR A 39 4.05 -1.91 1.37
CA THR A 39 2.90 -1.42 0.58
C THR A 39 2.25 -2.55 -0.22
N MET A 40 3.05 -3.40 -0.86
CA MET A 40 2.55 -4.60 -1.55
C MET A 40 1.80 -5.52 -0.58
N LEU A 41 2.39 -5.80 0.58
CA LEU A 41 1.78 -6.66 1.59
C LEU A 41 0.43 -6.11 2.06
N LEU A 42 0.34 -4.80 2.31
CA LEU A 42 -0.92 -4.14 2.65
C LEU A 42 -1.98 -4.37 1.57
N VAL A 43 -1.66 -4.12 0.31
CA VAL A 43 -2.59 -4.28 -0.82
C VAL A 43 -3.04 -5.73 -0.97
N ILE A 44 -2.11 -6.68 -0.87
CA ILE A 44 -2.41 -8.11 -0.92
C ILE A 44 -3.41 -8.49 0.18
N ILE A 45 -3.16 -8.07 1.43
CA ILE A 45 -4.04 -8.35 2.56
C ILE A 45 -5.45 -7.78 2.32
N LEU A 46 -5.55 -6.55 1.81
CA LEU A 46 -6.84 -5.91 1.53
C LEU A 46 -7.59 -6.62 0.38
N CYS A 47 -6.87 -7.04 -0.67
CA CYS A 47 -7.42 -7.80 -1.79
C CYS A 47 -7.92 -9.18 -1.34
N LEU A 48 -7.13 -9.92 -0.55
CA LEU A 48 -7.52 -11.22 0.00
C LEU A 48 -8.78 -11.12 0.87
N ARG A 49 -8.86 -10.10 1.71
CA ARG A 49 -10.04 -9.87 2.56
C ARG A 49 -11.26 -9.44 1.77
N SER A 50 -11.08 -8.87 0.60
CA SER A 50 -12.17 -8.46 -0.30
C SER A 50 -12.56 -9.56 -1.29
N ALA A 51 -11.89 -10.73 -1.26
CA ALA A 51 -12.14 -11.89 -2.14
C ALA A 51 -12.14 -11.52 -3.64
N VAL A 52 -11.18 -10.71 -4.07
CA VAL A 52 -11.00 -10.32 -5.47
C VAL A 52 -10.21 -11.36 -6.26
N SER A 53 -10.30 -11.31 -7.60
CA SER A 53 -9.52 -12.21 -8.49
C SER A 53 -8.01 -11.96 -8.37
N GLY A 54 -7.21 -13.00 -8.63
CA GLY A 54 -5.74 -12.89 -8.60
C GLY A 54 -5.20 -11.91 -9.63
N ALA A 55 -5.83 -11.82 -10.80
CA ALA A 55 -5.46 -10.86 -11.84
C ALA A 55 -5.67 -9.42 -11.37
N PHE A 56 -6.80 -9.12 -10.70
CA PHE A 56 -7.05 -7.81 -10.10
C PHE A 56 -6.04 -7.49 -9.01
N MET A 57 -5.69 -8.46 -8.17
CA MET A 57 -4.71 -8.31 -7.10
C MET A 57 -3.33 -7.97 -7.67
N ALA A 58 -2.86 -8.71 -8.70
CA ALA A 58 -1.60 -8.43 -9.37
C ALA A 58 -1.56 -7.03 -10.00
N ALA A 59 -2.62 -6.65 -10.72
CA ALA A 59 -2.75 -5.31 -11.30
C ALA A 59 -2.76 -4.21 -10.23
N SER A 60 -3.42 -4.46 -9.09
CA SER A 60 -3.45 -3.52 -7.97
C SER A 60 -2.08 -3.32 -7.34
N VAL A 61 -1.29 -4.39 -7.18
CA VAL A 61 0.08 -4.32 -6.66
C VAL A 61 0.97 -3.46 -7.57
N VAL A 62 0.90 -3.66 -8.89
CA VAL A 62 1.65 -2.83 -9.86
C VAL A 62 1.20 -1.37 -9.81
N ALA A 63 -0.11 -1.12 -9.88
CA ALA A 63 -0.66 0.23 -9.86
C ALA A 63 -0.28 1.00 -8.59
N VAL A 64 -0.31 0.33 -7.44
CA VAL A 64 0.02 0.94 -6.15
C VAL A 64 1.49 1.32 -6.03
N ASN A 65 2.40 0.55 -6.63
CA ASN A 65 3.81 0.93 -6.64
C ASN A 65 4.04 2.23 -7.42
N VAL A 66 3.43 2.37 -8.60
CA VAL A 66 3.50 3.61 -9.37
C VAL A 66 2.88 4.78 -8.61
N LEU A 67 1.68 4.58 -8.05
CA LEU A 67 1.00 5.59 -7.24
C LEU A 67 1.77 5.94 -5.97
N GLY A 68 2.43 4.98 -5.34
CA GLY A 68 3.25 5.18 -4.14
C GLY A 68 4.40 6.15 -4.38
N VAL A 69 5.12 5.98 -5.48
CA VAL A 69 6.20 6.90 -5.88
C VAL A 69 5.65 8.31 -6.12
N LEU A 70 4.55 8.43 -6.88
CA LEU A 70 3.94 9.73 -7.19
C LEU A 70 3.42 10.42 -5.92
N LEU A 71 2.69 9.70 -5.08
CA LEU A 71 2.15 10.24 -3.82
C LEU A 71 3.28 10.60 -2.85
N GLY A 72 4.31 9.78 -2.73
CA GLY A 72 5.48 10.06 -1.90
C GLY A 72 6.16 11.36 -2.33
N TRP A 73 6.33 11.56 -3.63
CA TRP A 73 6.90 12.80 -4.17
C TRP A 73 6.00 14.02 -3.89
N VAL A 74 4.69 13.93 -4.18
CA VAL A 74 3.74 15.03 -3.95
C VAL A 74 3.63 15.38 -2.48
N THR A 75 3.43 14.39 -1.60
CA THR A 75 3.28 14.63 -0.17
C THR A 75 4.55 15.18 0.46
N SER A 76 5.73 14.71 0.05
CA SER A 76 7.01 15.26 0.52
C SER A 76 7.18 16.72 0.12
N ARG A 77 6.74 17.11 -1.08
CA ARG A 77 6.76 18.52 -1.50
C ARG A 77 5.80 19.37 -0.68
N LEU A 78 4.57 18.89 -0.47
CA LEU A 78 3.57 19.61 0.33
C LEU A 78 4.02 19.80 1.79
N PHE A 79 4.53 18.74 2.41
CA PHE A 79 5.04 18.84 3.78
C PHE A 79 6.30 19.70 3.87
N GLY A 80 7.15 19.73 2.85
CA GLY A 80 8.30 20.60 2.77
C GLY A 80 7.96 22.10 2.77
N LEU A 81 6.72 22.46 2.43
CA LEU A 81 6.25 23.86 2.54
C LEU A 81 5.88 24.24 3.98
N VAL A 82 5.55 23.25 4.83
CA VAL A 82 5.04 23.48 6.19
C VAL A 82 6.11 23.19 7.24
N PHE A 83 6.91 22.16 7.02
CA PHE A 83 7.91 21.69 7.97
C PHE A 83 9.32 21.98 7.47
N ALA A 84 10.14 22.62 8.33
CA ALA A 84 11.55 22.89 8.00
C ALA A 84 12.47 21.67 8.19
N SER A 85 12.03 20.64 8.94
CA SER A 85 12.85 19.48 9.27
C SER A 85 12.61 18.30 8.33
N PRO A 86 13.60 17.89 7.52
CA PRO A 86 13.50 16.70 6.69
C PRO A 86 13.21 15.42 7.48
N LEU A 87 13.63 15.37 8.75
CA LEU A 87 13.41 14.22 9.64
C LEU A 87 11.92 13.95 9.90
N LEU A 88 11.09 14.99 9.88
CA LEU A 88 9.63 14.88 10.07
C LEU A 88 8.88 14.72 8.74
N ILE A 89 9.38 15.34 7.67
CA ILE A 89 8.73 15.34 6.37
C ILE A 89 8.54 13.91 5.85
N TYR A 90 9.59 13.09 5.87
CA TYR A 90 9.57 11.75 5.28
C TYR A 90 8.63 10.78 5.99
N PRO A 91 8.70 10.58 7.33
CA PRO A 91 7.77 9.70 8.02
C PRO A 91 6.31 10.15 7.87
N LEU A 92 6.07 11.45 7.92
CA LEU A 92 4.71 12.00 7.78
C LEU A 92 4.17 11.82 6.36
N SER A 93 5.00 12.08 5.35
CA SER A 93 4.69 11.83 3.94
C SER A 93 4.35 10.35 3.70
N THR A 94 5.16 9.45 4.21
CA THR A 94 4.98 8.00 4.10
C THR A 94 3.70 7.55 4.81
N PHE A 95 3.41 8.08 5.99
CA PHE A 95 2.18 7.81 6.73
C PHE A 95 0.94 8.20 5.93
N VAL A 96 0.89 9.43 5.44
CA VAL A 96 -0.26 9.95 4.67
C VAL A 96 -0.42 9.22 3.35
N SER A 97 0.68 8.98 2.62
CA SER A 97 0.65 8.22 1.36
C SER A 97 0.10 6.80 1.58
N THR A 98 0.53 6.12 2.64
CA THR A 98 0.04 4.78 2.99
C THR A 98 -1.45 4.78 3.32
N LEU A 99 -1.94 5.79 4.03
CA LEU A 99 -3.38 5.94 4.29
C LEU A 99 -4.17 6.10 2.99
N ILE A 100 -3.73 6.98 2.10
CA ILE A 100 -4.40 7.22 0.80
C ILE A 100 -4.42 5.94 -0.04
N ILE A 101 -3.27 5.27 -0.16
CA ILE A 101 -3.13 4.02 -0.91
C ILE A 101 -4.02 2.92 -0.30
N GLY A 102 -4.00 2.75 1.02
CA GLY A 102 -4.80 1.75 1.71
C GLY A 102 -6.29 1.94 1.48
N TRP A 103 -6.78 3.18 1.60
CA TRP A 103 -8.18 3.49 1.35
C TRP A 103 -8.58 3.34 -0.12
N ALA A 104 -7.76 3.82 -1.04
CA ALA A 104 -8.00 3.67 -2.48
C ALA A 104 -8.04 2.19 -2.89
N SER A 105 -7.10 1.39 -2.40
CA SER A 105 -7.03 -0.05 -2.65
C SER A 105 -8.24 -0.79 -2.07
N LEU A 106 -8.65 -0.48 -0.85
CA LEU A 106 -9.84 -1.07 -0.23
C LEU A 106 -11.11 -0.71 -1.01
N TRP A 107 -11.25 0.55 -1.42
CA TRP A 107 -12.39 1.00 -2.22
C TRP A 107 -12.44 0.28 -3.57
N ALA A 108 -11.31 0.21 -4.28
CA ALA A 108 -11.21 -0.46 -5.57
C ALA A 108 -11.49 -1.97 -5.45
N ALA A 109 -10.92 -2.63 -4.44
CA ALA A 109 -11.16 -4.05 -4.18
C ALA A 109 -12.62 -4.36 -3.87
N ARG A 110 -13.26 -3.55 -3.02
CA ARG A 110 -14.69 -3.70 -2.71
C ARG A 110 -15.58 -3.44 -3.92
N ARG A 111 -15.24 -2.47 -4.75
CA ARG A 111 -15.97 -2.19 -5.99
C ARG A 111 -15.85 -3.37 -6.96
N HIS A 112 -14.63 -3.86 -7.18
CA HIS A 112 -14.38 -5.03 -8.04
C HIS A 112 -15.13 -6.28 -7.55
N ALA A 113 -15.06 -6.59 -6.26
CA ALA A 113 -15.77 -7.73 -5.67
C ALA A 113 -17.29 -7.67 -5.87
N ARG A 114 -17.88 -6.47 -5.83
CA ARG A 114 -19.33 -6.29 -6.07
C ARG A 114 -19.72 -6.52 -7.54
N THR A 115 -18.86 -6.10 -8.46
CA THR A 115 -19.12 -6.22 -9.91
C THR A 115 -18.87 -7.65 -10.44
N HIS A 116 -17.94 -8.38 -9.80
CA HIS A 116 -17.52 -9.73 -10.22
C HIS A 116 -17.71 -10.79 -9.13
N ALA A 117 -18.82 -10.71 -8.39
CA ALA A 117 -19.08 -11.61 -7.27
C ALA A 117 -19.08 -13.10 -7.66
N ALA A 118 -19.43 -13.44 -8.90
CA ALA A 118 -19.42 -14.81 -9.43
C ALA A 118 -17.99 -15.33 -9.74
N GLU A 119 -17.02 -14.44 -9.94
CA GLU A 119 -15.63 -14.78 -10.27
C GLU A 119 -14.69 -14.65 -9.07
N ALA A 120 -15.21 -14.13 -7.95
CA ALA A 120 -14.44 -13.89 -6.75
C ALA A 120 -14.12 -15.22 -6.05
N GLY A 121 -12.95 -15.74 -6.27
CA GLY A 121 -12.42 -16.93 -5.60
C GLY A 121 -10.90 -17.02 -5.74
N LEU A 122 -10.23 -17.41 -4.66
CA LEU A 122 -8.82 -17.78 -4.69
C LEU A 122 -8.69 -19.15 -5.37
N THR A 123 -8.47 -19.13 -6.69
CA THR A 123 -8.09 -20.33 -7.43
C THR A 123 -6.57 -20.52 -7.38
N ALA A 124 -6.09 -21.75 -7.65
CA ALA A 124 -4.64 -22.04 -7.76
C ALA A 124 -3.91 -21.13 -8.77
N ASN A 125 -4.65 -20.57 -9.75
CA ASN A 125 -4.14 -19.57 -10.68
C ASN A 125 -3.85 -18.22 -10.02
N SER A 126 -4.55 -17.85 -8.96
CA SER A 126 -4.32 -16.59 -8.24
C SER A 126 -2.94 -16.51 -7.62
N LEU A 127 -2.42 -17.63 -7.15
CA LEU A 127 -1.07 -17.71 -6.58
C LEU A 127 0.03 -17.50 -7.63
N LYS A 128 -0.19 -17.98 -8.86
CA LYS A 128 0.76 -17.78 -9.97
C LYS A 128 0.84 -16.30 -10.37
N TRP A 129 -0.28 -15.58 -10.38
CA TRP A 129 -0.31 -14.15 -10.68
C TRP A 129 0.31 -13.30 -9.57
N LEU A 130 0.15 -13.71 -8.31
CA LEU A 130 0.84 -13.10 -7.19
C LEU A 130 2.36 -13.22 -7.32
N LEU A 131 2.87 -14.42 -7.62
CA LEU A 131 4.29 -14.67 -7.84
C LEU A 131 4.82 -13.90 -9.05
N ALA A 132 4.07 -13.85 -10.16
CA ALA A 132 4.43 -13.07 -11.34
C ALA A 132 4.53 -11.57 -11.04
N GLY A 133 3.59 -11.01 -10.26
CA GLY A 133 3.63 -9.63 -9.82
C GLY A 133 4.85 -9.31 -8.95
N PHE A 134 5.24 -10.23 -8.09
CA PHE A 134 6.46 -10.10 -7.27
C PHE A 134 7.74 -10.08 -8.11
N VAL A 135 7.82 -10.95 -9.13
CA VAL A 135 9.01 -11.04 -10.03
C VAL A 135 9.18 -9.80 -10.90
N VAL A 136 8.10 -9.14 -11.29
CA VAL A 136 8.16 -7.94 -12.15
C VAL A 136 8.66 -6.69 -11.38
N ILE A 137 8.62 -6.72 -10.04
CA ILE A 137 8.89 -5.55 -9.19
C ILE A 137 10.24 -5.66 -8.45
N LEU A 138 10.82 -6.87 -8.38
CA LEU A 138 12.21 -7.10 -7.92
C LEU A 138 13.21 -6.93 -9.05
#